data_5ba2721e46bcb7cc531ea00b25707d1f
#
_entry.id   5ba2721e46bcb7cc531ea00b25707d1f
#
_cell.length_a   1.000
_cell.length_b   1.000
_cell.length_c   1.000
_cell.angle_alpha   90.00
_cell.angle_beta   90.00
_cell.angle_gamma   90.00
#
_symmetry.space_group_name_H-M   'P 1'
#
loop_
_entity.id
_entity.type
_entity.pdbx_description
1 polymer ?
#
loop_
_entity_poly.entity_id
_entity_poly.type
_entity_poly.pdbx_seq_one_letter_code
_entity_poly.pdbx_strand_id
1 'polypeptide(L)'
;MHSATAAIAALGVSPLIRIRGTHSDLIKRALDAGAYGIVVLQIHTAAEAGVVVSSSKFPSLGMRGQGLVFPAFIHGIDIPTYIRSANDTLITCVQIESVEGVRNVDAICAVPGVDMVFIGPNDLALSLLGYVPARGDEPEFQRAIENIVAAARRHGKWVGRLSNDGKASKIHLNVFDTVALSYDVRAMHN
;
A
#
# COMPACT_ATOMS: atom_id res chain seq x y z
N MET A 1 -0.36 17.46 1.69
CA MET A 1 -0.58 16.24 2.45
C MET A 1 -1.58 16.45 3.58
N HIS A 2 -1.29 17.21 4.63
CA HIS A 2 -2.20 17.44 5.77
C HIS A 2 -3.62 17.85 5.36
N SER A 3 -3.77 18.87 4.51
CA SER A 3 -5.09 19.35 4.08
C SER A 3 -5.90 18.28 3.34
N ALA A 4 -5.26 17.50 2.46
CA ALA A 4 -5.94 16.44 1.73
C ALA A 4 -6.35 15.28 2.67
N THR A 5 -5.47 14.90 3.60
CA THR A 5 -5.76 13.85 4.58
C THR A 5 -6.94 14.24 5.46
N ALA A 6 -6.93 15.47 6.00
CA ALA A 6 -8.01 15.98 6.82
C ALA A 6 -9.35 16.06 6.06
N ALA A 7 -9.34 16.54 4.80
CA ALA A 7 -10.54 16.63 3.98
C ALA A 7 -11.15 15.26 3.68
N ILE A 8 -10.33 14.25 3.37
CA ILE A 8 -10.79 12.88 3.11
C ILE A 8 -11.38 12.27 4.40
N ALA A 9 -10.65 12.39 5.51
CA ALA A 9 -11.10 11.86 6.80
C ALA A 9 -12.43 12.50 7.26
N ALA A 10 -12.62 13.80 7.03
CA ALA A 10 -13.87 14.51 7.37
C ALA A 10 -15.10 13.97 6.61
N LEU A 11 -14.90 13.26 5.50
CA LEU A 11 -15.97 12.57 4.75
C LEU A 11 -16.22 11.15 5.25
N GLY A 12 -15.59 10.73 6.35
CA GLY A 12 -15.70 9.36 6.86
C GLY A 12 -14.94 8.32 6.04
N VAL A 13 -13.99 8.76 5.20
CA VAL A 13 -13.16 7.89 4.36
C VAL A 13 -11.75 7.81 4.93
N SER A 14 -11.17 6.60 4.99
CA SER A 14 -9.82 6.38 5.52
C SER A 14 -8.75 6.74 4.49
N PRO A 15 -7.99 7.84 4.65
CA PRO A 15 -6.96 8.24 3.70
C PRO A 15 -5.73 7.34 3.82
N LEU A 16 -5.31 6.74 2.71
CA LEU A 16 -4.02 6.09 2.57
C LEU A 16 -3.07 7.00 1.80
N ILE A 17 -1.82 7.09 2.24
CA ILE A 17 -0.81 7.92 1.57
C ILE A 17 0.21 7.02 0.88
N ARG A 18 0.33 7.17 -0.44
CA ARG A 18 1.41 6.51 -1.19
C ARG A 18 2.68 7.35 -1.13
N ILE A 19 3.80 6.71 -0.78
CA ILE A 19 5.11 7.32 -0.61
C ILE A 19 6.16 6.65 -1.51
N ARG A 20 7.21 7.41 -1.86
CA ARG A 20 8.15 7.07 -2.92
C ARG A 20 9.30 6.17 -2.52
N GLY A 21 9.32 5.67 -1.31
CA GLY A 21 10.44 4.83 -0.86
C GLY A 21 10.40 4.50 0.62
N THR A 22 11.37 3.72 1.06
CA THR A 22 11.45 3.12 2.39
C THR A 22 12.03 4.04 3.48
N HIS A 23 12.37 5.29 3.14
CA HIS A 23 12.94 6.24 4.09
C HIS A 23 11.99 6.53 5.26
N SER A 24 12.49 6.36 6.47
CA SER A 24 11.70 6.49 7.70
C SER A 24 11.07 7.87 7.89
N ASP A 25 11.70 8.94 7.43
CA ASP A 25 11.17 10.30 7.45
C ASP A 25 9.92 10.46 6.57
N LEU A 26 9.89 9.83 5.39
CA LEU A 26 8.74 9.85 4.50
C LEU A 26 7.56 9.08 5.11
N ILE A 27 7.84 7.91 5.69
CA ILE A 27 6.85 7.08 6.39
C ILE A 27 6.28 7.85 7.58
N LYS A 28 7.16 8.36 8.43
CA LYS A 28 6.77 9.15 9.59
C LYS A 28 5.92 10.36 9.20
N ARG A 29 6.36 11.12 8.19
CA ARG A 29 5.64 12.30 7.71
C ARG A 29 4.23 11.98 7.19
N ALA A 30 4.06 10.85 6.51
CA ALA A 30 2.76 10.41 6.02
C ALA A 30 1.81 10.05 7.18
N LEU A 31 2.30 9.25 8.14
CA LEU A 31 1.52 8.83 9.29
C LEU A 31 1.24 10.01 10.25
N ASP A 32 2.20 10.91 10.42
CA ASP A 32 2.02 12.11 11.24
C ASP A 32 1.09 13.16 10.59
N ALA A 33 0.82 13.04 9.29
CA ALA A 33 -0.25 13.79 8.62
C ALA A 33 -1.66 13.23 8.88
N GLY A 34 -1.79 12.17 9.68
CA GLY A 34 -3.07 11.54 10.03
C GLY A 34 -3.55 10.49 9.04
N ALA A 35 -2.66 9.93 8.19
CA ALA A 35 -3.03 8.81 7.32
C ALA A 35 -3.46 7.59 8.12
N TYR A 36 -4.44 6.86 7.60
CA TYR A 36 -4.91 5.57 8.12
C TYR A 36 -4.04 4.40 7.64
N GLY A 37 -3.07 4.67 6.83
CA GLY A 37 -2.05 3.75 6.37
C GLY A 37 -1.20 4.35 5.27
N ILE A 38 -0.21 3.57 4.85
CA ILE A 38 0.73 3.94 3.80
C ILE A 38 0.78 2.87 2.72
N VAL A 39 1.10 3.29 1.50
CA VAL A 39 1.48 2.41 0.39
C VAL A 39 2.89 2.79 -0.03
N VAL A 40 3.84 1.87 0.14
CA VAL A 40 5.25 2.10 -0.22
C VAL A 40 5.58 1.38 -1.51
N LEU A 41 5.97 2.14 -2.54
CA LEU A 41 6.27 1.57 -3.85
C LEU A 41 7.65 0.91 -3.92
N GLN A 42 7.85 0.13 -5.00
CA GLN A 42 9.14 -0.44 -5.39
C GLN A 42 9.77 -1.30 -4.28
N ILE A 43 8.96 -2.15 -3.64
CA ILE A 43 9.48 -3.10 -2.66
C ILE A 43 9.93 -4.37 -3.38
N HIS A 44 11.22 -4.67 -3.26
CA HIS A 44 11.88 -5.77 -3.95
C HIS A 44 12.23 -6.93 -3.03
N THR A 45 12.42 -6.67 -1.73
CA THR A 45 12.92 -7.65 -0.77
C THR A 45 12.16 -7.63 0.56
N ALA A 46 12.22 -8.76 1.29
CA ALA A 46 11.69 -8.85 2.65
C ALA A 46 12.41 -7.88 3.61
N ALA A 47 13.69 -7.60 3.38
CA ALA A 47 14.44 -6.62 4.18
C ALA A 47 13.86 -5.21 4.03
N GLU A 48 13.56 -4.78 2.81
CA GLU A 48 12.90 -3.48 2.55
C GLU A 48 11.50 -3.43 3.19
N ALA A 49 10.71 -4.49 3.06
CA ALA A 49 9.41 -4.59 3.73
C ALA A 49 9.56 -4.49 5.26
N GLY A 50 10.59 -5.12 5.84
CA GLY A 50 10.93 -5.01 7.27
C GLY A 50 11.26 -3.58 7.69
N VAL A 51 11.99 -2.83 6.87
CA VAL A 51 12.27 -1.39 7.11
C VAL A 51 10.99 -0.58 7.11
N VAL A 52 10.08 -0.84 6.15
CA VAL A 52 8.77 -0.17 6.08
C VAL A 52 7.96 -0.43 7.35
N VAL A 53 7.84 -1.68 7.77
CA VAL A 53 7.11 -2.06 9.00
C VAL A 53 7.74 -1.40 10.22
N SER A 54 9.05 -1.54 10.40
CA SER A 54 9.77 -0.95 11.54
C SER A 54 9.58 0.55 11.64
N SER A 55 9.58 1.27 10.51
CA SER A 55 9.36 2.72 10.47
C SER A 55 7.90 3.14 10.68
N SER A 56 6.94 2.23 10.47
CA SER A 56 5.50 2.49 10.57
C SER A 56 4.94 2.25 11.96
N LYS A 57 5.49 1.28 12.68
CA LYS A 57 4.97 0.81 13.96
C LYS A 57 5.68 1.49 15.15
N PHE A 58 4.92 1.76 16.22
CA PHE A 58 5.50 2.21 17.47
C PHE A 58 6.26 1.08 18.19
N PRO A 59 7.22 1.39 19.08
CA PRO A 59 7.78 0.39 19.99
C PRO A 59 6.66 -0.38 20.74
N SER A 60 6.79 -1.68 20.98
CA SER A 60 7.92 -2.60 20.75
C SER A 60 7.99 -3.24 19.34
N LEU A 61 7.01 -2.97 18.46
CA LEU A 61 6.93 -3.60 17.11
C LEU A 61 7.75 -2.86 16.07
N GLY A 62 8.13 -1.61 16.33
CA GLY A 62 8.91 -0.79 15.41
C GLY A 62 9.65 0.34 16.12
N MET A 63 10.10 1.31 15.31
CA MET A 63 10.91 2.44 15.77
C MET A 63 10.26 3.80 15.52
N ARG A 64 8.97 3.84 15.14
CA ARG A 64 8.26 5.10 14.90
C ARG A 64 8.28 5.97 16.16
N GLY A 65 8.83 7.18 16.06
CA GLY A 65 8.79 8.16 17.15
C GLY A 65 7.41 8.81 17.28
N GLN A 66 6.95 8.99 18.49
CA GLN A 66 5.79 9.83 18.80
C GLN A 66 6.20 11.29 18.61
N GLY A 67 5.73 11.94 17.56
CA GLY A 67 6.19 13.30 17.24
C GLY A 67 5.11 14.37 17.25
N LEU A 68 3.85 14.04 16.96
CA LEU A 68 2.80 15.03 16.75
C LEU A 68 1.45 14.59 17.32
N VAL A 69 0.66 15.58 17.73
CA VAL A 69 -0.74 15.42 18.19
C VAL A 69 -1.72 15.30 17.02
N PHE A 70 -1.31 15.72 15.83
CA PHE A 70 -2.18 15.84 14.66
C PHE A 70 -2.81 14.52 14.20
N PRO A 71 -2.11 13.38 14.19
CA PRO A 71 -2.74 12.11 13.84
C PRO A 71 -3.93 11.76 14.73
N ALA A 72 -3.79 11.88 16.05
CA ALA A 72 -4.87 11.61 16.98
C ALA A 72 -6.09 12.49 16.72
N PHE A 73 -5.85 13.78 16.42
CA PHE A 73 -6.91 14.73 16.05
C PHE A 73 -7.65 14.30 14.77
N ILE A 74 -6.94 13.90 13.72
CA ILE A 74 -7.55 13.43 12.46
C ILE A 74 -8.34 12.13 12.67
N HIS A 75 -7.86 11.25 13.55
CA HIS A 75 -8.55 10.01 13.90
C HIS A 75 -9.72 10.22 14.89
N GLY A 76 -9.93 11.44 15.39
CA GLY A 76 -11.00 11.77 16.32
C GLY A 76 -10.87 11.11 17.70
N ILE A 77 -9.65 10.81 18.13
CA ILE A 77 -9.35 10.13 19.42
C ILE A 77 -8.24 10.87 20.17
N ASP A 78 -8.08 10.57 21.46
CA ASP A 78 -6.99 11.13 22.26
C ASP A 78 -5.63 10.50 21.91
N ILE A 79 -4.54 11.19 22.22
CA ILE A 79 -3.16 10.78 21.90
C ILE A 79 -2.81 9.40 22.51
N PRO A 80 -3.07 9.13 23.81
CA PRO A 80 -2.81 7.82 24.40
C PRO A 80 -3.55 6.70 23.68
N THR A 81 -4.80 6.90 23.30
CA THR A 81 -5.60 5.91 22.54
C THR A 81 -5.02 5.69 21.17
N TYR A 82 -4.65 6.76 20.45
CA TYR A 82 -3.99 6.64 19.15
C TYR A 82 -2.70 5.79 19.23
N ILE A 83 -1.82 6.09 20.20
CA ILE A 83 -0.56 5.36 20.37
C ILE A 83 -0.80 3.87 20.64
N ARG A 84 -1.77 3.56 21.52
CA ARG A 84 -2.09 2.16 21.85
C ARG A 84 -2.64 1.36 20.68
N SER A 85 -3.45 2.00 19.84
CA SER A 85 -4.17 1.31 18.76
C SER A 85 -3.45 1.38 17.40
N ALA A 86 -2.54 2.33 17.18
CA ALA A 86 -1.96 2.60 15.88
C ALA A 86 -1.25 1.38 15.25
N ASN A 87 -0.59 0.55 16.06
CA ASN A 87 0.10 -0.64 15.56
C ASN A 87 -0.87 -1.68 14.95
N ASP A 88 -2.11 -1.71 15.41
CA ASP A 88 -3.12 -2.68 14.99
C ASP A 88 -4.11 -2.10 13.96
N THR A 89 -4.25 -0.77 13.92
CA THR A 89 -5.28 -0.11 13.11
C THR A 89 -4.75 0.56 11.85
N LEU A 90 -3.45 0.90 11.80
CA LEU A 90 -2.84 1.52 10.63
C LEU A 90 -2.36 0.47 9.64
N ILE A 91 -2.76 0.63 8.38
CA ILE A 91 -2.42 -0.28 7.29
C ILE A 91 -1.00 0.00 6.79
N THR A 92 -0.15 -1.02 6.82
CA THR A 92 1.16 -1.02 6.18
C THR A 92 1.08 -1.82 4.88
N CYS A 93 1.04 -1.11 3.75
CA CYS A 93 0.94 -1.71 2.43
C CYS A 93 2.26 -1.55 1.67
N VAL A 94 2.70 -2.63 1.02
CA VAL A 94 3.89 -2.69 0.16
C VAL A 94 3.47 -2.92 -1.29
N GLN A 95 4.06 -2.17 -2.23
CA GLN A 95 3.71 -2.26 -3.64
C GLN A 95 4.74 -3.12 -4.38
N ILE A 96 4.25 -4.17 -5.05
CA ILE A 96 5.04 -5.10 -5.86
C ILE A 96 4.81 -4.77 -7.33
N GLU A 97 5.89 -4.41 -8.01
CA GLU A 97 5.83 -3.89 -9.37
C GLU A 97 7.13 -4.12 -10.18
N SER A 98 7.91 -5.15 -9.79
CA SER A 98 9.13 -5.53 -10.49
C SER A 98 9.33 -7.04 -10.52
N VAL A 99 10.16 -7.51 -11.45
CA VAL A 99 10.58 -8.94 -11.54
C VAL A 99 11.16 -9.41 -10.21
N GLU A 100 12.01 -8.61 -9.58
CA GLU A 100 12.63 -8.95 -8.30
C GLU A 100 11.59 -9.05 -7.18
N GLY A 101 10.68 -8.08 -7.09
CA GLY A 101 9.58 -8.12 -6.13
C GLY A 101 8.70 -9.35 -6.28
N VAL A 102 8.40 -9.76 -7.53
CA VAL A 102 7.64 -11.00 -7.80
C VAL A 102 8.39 -12.25 -7.35
N ARG A 103 9.69 -12.31 -7.60
CA ARG A 103 10.54 -13.45 -7.14
C ARG A 103 10.56 -13.59 -5.63
N ASN A 104 10.55 -12.47 -4.93
CA ASN A 104 10.66 -12.42 -3.47
C ASN A 104 9.30 -12.28 -2.76
N VAL A 105 8.18 -12.30 -3.49
CA VAL A 105 6.86 -11.94 -2.95
C VAL A 105 6.45 -12.80 -1.76
N ASP A 106 6.78 -14.07 -1.74
CA ASP A 106 6.47 -14.97 -0.63
C ASP A 106 7.19 -14.52 0.67
N ALA A 107 8.49 -14.23 0.57
CA ALA A 107 9.27 -13.72 1.68
C ALA A 107 8.81 -12.32 2.13
N ILE A 108 8.39 -11.46 1.20
CA ILE A 108 7.82 -10.13 1.51
C ILE A 108 6.51 -10.28 2.27
N CYS A 109 5.61 -11.16 1.82
CA CYS A 109 4.33 -11.42 2.49
C CYS A 109 4.51 -12.06 3.87
N ALA A 110 5.58 -12.83 4.08
CA ALA A 110 5.89 -13.43 5.38
C ALA A 110 6.32 -12.41 6.44
N VAL A 111 6.70 -11.19 6.08
CA VAL A 111 7.14 -10.16 7.02
C VAL A 111 6.00 -9.79 7.98
N PRO A 112 6.19 -9.97 9.31
CA PRO A 112 5.19 -9.57 10.30
C PRO A 112 4.96 -8.05 10.24
N GLY A 113 3.69 -7.62 10.25
CA GLY A 113 3.32 -6.19 10.19
C GLY A 113 3.15 -5.63 8.78
N VAL A 114 3.44 -6.39 7.72
CA VAL A 114 2.86 -6.13 6.40
C VAL A 114 1.39 -6.56 6.45
N ASP A 115 0.48 -5.66 6.11
CA ASP A 115 -0.96 -5.92 6.15
C ASP A 115 -1.52 -6.21 4.75
N MET A 116 -0.98 -5.54 3.74
CA MET A 116 -1.48 -5.59 2.37
C MET A 116 -0.33 -5.55 1.36
N VAL A 117 -0.52 -6.26 0.26
CA VAL A 117 0.30 -6.15 -0.95
C VAL A 117 -0.50 -5.43 -2.03
N PHE A 118 0.10 -4.46 -2.70
CA PHE A 118 -0.53 -3.74 -3.79
C PHE A 118 0.23 -3.96 -5.10
N ILE A 119 -0.48 -4.24 -6.18
CA ILE A 119 0.13 -4.45 -7.51
C ILE A 119 0.12 -3.14 -8.29
N GLY A 120 1.30 -2.67 -8.72
CA GLY A 120 1.47 -1.61 -9.69
C GLY A 120 1.53 -2.21 -11.11
N PRO A 121 0.40 -2.31 -11.84
CA PRO A 121 0.35 -3.13 -13.05
C PRO A 121 1.21 -2.59 -14.20
N ASN A 122 1.36 -1.27 -14.31
CA ASN A 122 2.13 -0.67 -15.40
C ASN A 122 3.63 -0.88 -15.21
N ASP A 123 4.14 -0.61 -14.00
CA ASP A 123 5.56 -0.79 -13.70
C ASP A 123 5.92 -2.27 -13.69
N LEU A 124 5.02 -3.13 -13.19
CA LEU A 124 5.18 -4.59 -13.25
C LEU A 124 5.29 -5.08 -14.70
N ALA A 125 4.38 -4.63 -15.58
CA ALA A 125 4.42 -5.00 -16.98
C ALA A 125 5.69 -4.49 -17.67
N LEU A 126 6.07 -3.24 -17.43
CA LEU A 126 7.30 -2.67 -17.95
C LEU A 126 8.54 -3.45 -17.50
N SER A 127 8.58 -3.86 -16.23
CA SER A 127 9.68 -4.66 -15.67
C SER A 127 9.75 -6.08 -16.25
N LEU A 128 8.60 -6.70 -16.51
CA LEU A 128 8.53 -8.08 -17.03
C LEU A 128 8.68 -8.16 -18.53
N LEU A 129 8.00 -7.27 -19.26
CA LEU A 129 7.81 -7.36 -20.70
C LEU A 129 8.64 -6.33 -21.49
N GLY A 130 9.14 -5.29 -20.83
CA GLY A 130 9.78 -4.14 -21.47
C GLY A 130 8.80 -3.13 -22.09
N TYR A 131 7.49 -3.35 -21.96
CA TYR A 131 6.43 -2.45 -22.43
C TYR A 131 5.18 -2.58 -21.56
N VAL A 132 4.27 -1.60 -21.69
CA VAL A 132 2.96 -1.64 -21.00
C VAL A 132 1.91 -2.11 -22.00
N PRO A 133 1.31 -3.30 -21.81
CA PRO A 133 0.34 -3.86 -22.73
C PRO A 133 -1.02 -3.15 -22.64
N ALA A 134 -1.75 -3.11 -23.74
CA ALA A 134 -3.06 -2.46 -23.80
C ALA A 134 -4.13 -3.19 -22.94
N ARG A 135 -4.04 -4.52 -22.85
CA ARG A 135 -5.02 -5.36 -22.14
C ARG A 135 -4.43 -6.07 -20.91
N GLY A 136 -3.15 -6.41 -20.97
CA GLY A 136 -2.48 -7.19 -19.94
C GLY A 136 -2.82 -8.68 -20.00
N ASP A 137 -3.06 -9.21 -21.20
CA ASP A 137 -3.41 -10.61 -21.44
C ASP A 137 -2.16 -11.52 -21.58
N GLU A 138 -0.97 -10.94 -21.52
CA GLU A 138 0.31 -11.63 -21.68
C GLU A 138 0.46 -12.71 -20.61
N PRO A 139 0.74 -13.98 -20.98
CA PRO A 139 0.78 -15.09 -20.05
C PRO A 139 1.81 -14.92 -18.93
N GLU A 140 2.93 -14.27 -19.20
CA GLU A 140 3.96 -13.98 -18.20
C GLU A 140 3.47 -12.97 -17.15
N PHE A 141 2.80 -11.93 -17.61
CA PHE A 141 2.21 -10.90 -16.75
C PHE A 141 1.10 -11.48 -15.87
N GLN A 142 0.22 -12.30 -16.45
CA GLN A 142 -0.86 -12.96 -15.71
C GLN A 142 -0.31 -13.91 -14.65
N ARG A 143 0.70 -14.74 -14.98
CA ARG A 143 1.35 -15.63 -14.00
C ARG A 143 2.01 -14.86 -12.86
N ALA A 144 2.59 -13.70 -13.13
CA ALA A 144 3.16 -12.87 -12.08
C ALA A 144 2.08 -12.35 -11.11
N ILE A 145 0.94 -11.90 -11.65
CA ILE A 145 -0.22 -11.46 -10.84
C ILE A 145 -0.74 -12.63 -9.99
N GLU A 146 -0.95 -13.79 -10.59
CA GLU A 146 -1.40 -15.00 -9.88
C GLU A 146 -0.45 -15.40 -8.76
N ASN A 147 0.87 -15.32 -8.99
CA ASN A 147 1.87 -15.60 -7.97
C ASN A 147 1.79 -14.63 -6.80
N ILE A 148 1.65 -13.32 -7.07
CA ILE A 148 1.48 -12.30 -6.02
C ILE A 148 0.23 -12.57 -5.19
N VAL A 149 -0.91 -12.83 -5.85
CA VAL A 149 -2.19 -13.11 -5.17
C VAL A 149 -2.06 -14.38 -4.32
N ALA A 150 -1.49 -15.44 -4.87
CA ALA A 150 -1.29 -16.70 -4.14
C ALA A 150 -0.39 -16.54 -2.92
N ALA A 151 0.71 -15.79 -3.05
CA ALA A 151 1.60 -15.50 -1.93
C ALA A 151 0.87 -14.68 -0.83
N ALA A 152 0.17 -13.61 -1.20
CA ALA A 152 -0.59 -12.80 -0.26
C ALA A 152 -1.62 -13.67 0.51
N ARG A 153 -2.37 -14.52 -0.19
CA ARG A 153 -3.37 -15.42 0.42
C ARG A 153 -2.75 -16.44 1.38
N ARG A 154 -1.61 -17.06 1.02
CA ARG A 154 -0.89 -17.99 1.91
C ARG A 154 -0.50 -17.37 3.24
N HIS A 155 -0.14 -16.10 3.23
CA HIS A 155 0.27 -15.34 4.42
C HIS A 155 -0.86 -14.53 5.07
N GLY A 156 -2.12 -14.71 4.63
CA GLY A 156 -3.28 -14.01 5.18
C GLY A 156 -3.23 -12.49 4.96
N LYS A 157 -2.56 -12.02 3.89
CA LYS A 157 -2.46 -10.61 3.56
C LYS A 157 -3.55 -10.20 2.57
N TRP A 158 -4.02 -8.98 2.70
CA TRP A 158 -4.88 -8.38 1.69
C TRP A 158 -4.08 -8.12 0.42
N VAL A 159 -4.76 -8.18 -0.72
CA VAL A 159 -4.15 -7.86 -2.01
C VAL A 159 -5.01 -6.86 -2.79
N GLY A 160 -4.36 -5.83 -3.30
CA GLY A 160 -4.99 -4.79 -4.10
C GLY A 160 -4.27 -4.51 -5.40
N ARG A 161 -4.92 -3.78 -6.29
CA ARG A 161 -4.31 -3.33 -7.55
C ARG A 161 -4.89 -2.01 -8.05
N LEU A 162 -4.16 -1.35 -8.93
CA LEU A 162 -4.68 -0.25 -9.73
C LEU A 162 -5.60 -0.78 -10.85
N SER A 163 -6.69 -0.08 -11.08
CA SER A 163 -7.63 -0.30 -12.18
C SER A 163 -7.88 0.98 -12.95
N ASN A 164 -8.05 0.88 -14.26
CA ASN A 164 -8.13 2.05 -15.12
C ASN A 164 -9.53 2.68 -15.17
N ASP A 165 -10.56 1.87 -14.98
CA ASP A 165 -11.96 2.29 -15.09
C ASP A 165 -12.89 1.43 -14.21
N GLY A 166 -14.14 1.84 -14.10
CA GLY A 166 -15.13 1.17 -13.26
C GLY A 166 -15.53 -0.22 -13.75
N LYS A 167 -15.47 -0.50 -15.06
CA LYS A 167 -15.77 -1.83 -15.61
C LYS A 167 -14.68 -2.82 -15.25
N ALA A 168 -13.43 -2.45 -15.45
CA ALA A 168 -12.29 -3.24 -15.04
C ALA A 168 -12.25 -3.45 -13.52
N SER A 169 -12.58 -2.41 -12.74
CA SER A 169 -12.64 -2.49 -11.27
C SER A 169 -13.63 -3.56 -10.78
N LYS A 170 -14.81 -3.64 -11.38
CA LYS A 170 -15.80 -4.66 -11.03
C LYS A 170 -15.30 -6.08 -11.29
N ILE A 171 -14.53 -6.28 -12.36
CA ILE A 171 -13.93 -7.58 -12.69
C ILE A 171 -12.81 -7.88 -11.68
N HIS A 172 -11.95 -6.91 -11.40
CA HIS A 172 -10.83 -7.07 -10.48
C HIS A 172 -11.28 -7.38 -9.04
N LEU A 173 -12.38 -6.81 -8.57
CA LEU A 173 -12.93 -7.09 -7.23
C LEU A 173 -13.40 -8.54 -7.02
N ASN A 174 -13.46 -9.38 -8.07
CA ASN A 174 -13.66 -10.81 -7.91
C ASN A 174 -12.41 -11.56 -7.41
N VAL A 175 -11.23 -10.93 -7.53
CA VAL A 175 -9.93 -11.53 -7.19
C VAL A 175 -9.23 -10.76 -6.08
N PHE A 176 -9.31 -9.43 -6.11
CA PHE A 176 -8.61 -8.52 -5.21
C PHE A 176 -9.52 -8.00 -4.10
N ASP A 177 -8.97 -7.78 -2.92
CA ASP A 177 -9.71 -7.24 -1.77
C ASP A 177 -9.99 -5.74 -1.92
N THR A 178 -9.12 -5.04 -2.68
CA THR A 178 -9.28 -3.62 -2.95
C THR A 178 -8.78 -3.25 -4.34
N VAL A 179 -9.36 -2.19 -4.88
CA VAL A 179 -8.99 -1.65 -6.19
C VAL A 179 -8.87 -0.14 -6.09
N ALA A 180 -7.70 0.40 -6.46
CA ALA A 180 -7.56 1.84 -6.65
C ALA A 180 -8.12 2.20 -8.03
N LEU A 181 -9.21 2.95 -8.05
CA LEU A 181 -9.86 3.37 -9.29
C LEU A 181 -9.25 4.67 -9.80
N SER A 182 -8.39 4.57 -10.83
CA SER A 182 -7.89 5.73 -11.56
C SER A 182 -7.20 6.79 -10.66
N TYR A 183 -7.10 8.01 -11.15
CA TYR A 183 -6.60 9.20 -10.45
C TYR A 183 -7.23 10.45 -11.07
N ASP A 184 -7.23 11.56 -10.32
CA ASP A 184 -7.89 12.81 -10.63
C ASP A 184 -7.53 13.37 -12.02
N VAL A 185 -6.24 13.47 -12.34
CA VAL A 185 -5.76 13.98 -13.65
C VAL A 185 -6.31 13.14 -14.79
N ARG A 186 -6.38 11.82 -14.65
CA ARG A 186 -6.95 10.94 -15.67
C ARG A 186 -8.46 11.14 -15.83
N ALA A 187 -9.16 11.36 -14.72
CA ALA A 187 -10.60 11.63 -14.75
C ALA A 187 -10.95 12.95 -15.47
N MET A 188 -10.01 13.89 -15.52
CA MET A 188 -10.20 15.16 -16.25
C MET A 188 -9.93 15.03 -17.77
N HIS A 189 -9.32 13.93 -18.24
CA HIS A 189 -9.02 13.69 -19.65
C HIS A 189 -10.03 12.78 -20.36
N ASN A 190 -11.00 12.23 -19.66
CA ASN A 190 -12.10 11.43 -20.19
C ASN A 190 -13.40 12.22 -20.19
#